data_bb3298fdc93c3dc1d2b45d41f3dc47a5
#
_entry.id   bb3298fdc93c3dc1d2b45d41f3dc47a5
#
_cell.length_a   1.000
_cell.length_b   1.000
_cell.length_c   1.000
_cell.angle_alpha   90.00
_cell.angle_beta   90.00
_cell.angle_gamma   90.00
#
_symmetry.space_group_name_H-M   'P 1'
#
loop_
_entity.id
_entity.type
_entity.pdbx_description
1 polymer ?
#
loop_
_entity_poly.entity_id
_entity_poly.type
_entity_poly.pdbx_seq_one_letter_code
_entity_poly.pdbx_strand_id
1 'polypeptide(L)'
;YEISECLVGSEMCKETAFALHHPQRKFPNHCKKLGYIGALKSCSFQIAFRREKVLEKNIRFDVKMGSGTGNGGGEENKFLMDCLRSGLKLWYVPVLIATVGQSNSQWFKGHTDQFFRNRGWVNRRLLGLIGAWAYAFYYSVVKHPHYKKDNSFLHALYYQIAGTFEKR
;
A
#
# COMPACT_ATOMS: atom_id res chain seq x y z
N TYR A 1 -9.36 -27.18 -1.21
CA TYR A 1 -8.78 -28.10 -2.20
C TYR A 1 -8.67 -27.50 -3.61
N GLU A 2 -9.40 -26.45 -3.92
CA GLU A 2 -9.34 -25.75 -5.23
C GLU A 2 -8.34 -24.56 -5.27
N ILE A 3 -7.62 -24.32 -4.20
CA ILE A 3 -6.58 -23.27 -4.14
C ILE A 3 -5.43 -23.57 -5.12
N SER A 4 -5.18 -24.85 -5.41
CA SER A 4 -4.09 -25.27 -6.30
C SER A 4 -4.31 -24.87 -7.76
N GLU A 5 -5.53 -24.86 -8.27
CA GLU A 5 -5.81 -24.53 -9.67
C GLU A 5 -5.69 -23.03 -9.98
N CYS A 6 -6.06 -22.16 -9.04
CA CYS A 6 -5.77 -20.72 -9.16
C CYS A 6 -4.29 -20.37 -8.93
N LEU A 7 -3.53 -21.25 -8.25
CA LEU A 7 -2.11 -21.07 -7.94
C LEU A 7 -1.18 -21.84 -8.90
N VAL A 8 -1.67 -22.86 -9.62
CA VAL A 8 -0.86 -23.86 -10.36
C VAL A 8 -1.30 -23.99 -11.82
N GLY A 9 -1.77 -23.00 -12.44
CA GLY A 9 -2.12 -23.10 -13.85
C GLY A 9 -1.49 -22.00 -14.70
N SER A 10 -0.41 -22.32 -15.39
CA SER A 10 0.32 -21.52 -16.36
C SER A 10 1.50 -20.69 -15.86
N GLU A 11 2.50 -20.53 -16.70
CA GLU A 11 3.81 -19.86 -16.55
C GLU A 11 3.76 -18.36 -16.20
N MET A 12 2.65 -17.87 -15.64
CA MET A 12 2.52 -16.49 -15.25
C MET A 12 2.84 -16.31 -13.76
N CYS A 13 3.86 -15.54 -13.50
CA CYS A 13 4.19 -15.04 -12.16
C CYS A 13 2.98 -14.32 -11.57
N LYS A 14 2.25 -14.98 -10.70
CA LYS A 14 1.10 -14.38 -10.02
C LYS A 14 1.53 -14.00 -8.61
N GLU A 15 1.73 -12.72 -8.41
CA GLU A 15 1.74 -12.17 -7.07
C GLU A 15 0.29 -12.01 -6.65
N THR A 16 -0.08 -12.58 -5.52
CA THR A 16 -1.50 -12.75 -5.16
C THR A 16 -1.85 -11.96 -3.91
N ALA A 17 -2.91 -11.16 -3.99
CA ALA A 17 -3.53 -10.54 -2.84
C ALA A 17 -4.82 -11.29 -2.49
N PHE A 18 -5.00 -11.64 -1.21
CA PHE A 18 -6.12 -12.45 -0.73
C PHE A 18 -7.20 -11.60 -0.04
N ALA A 19 -8.39 -12.18 0.06
CA ALA A 19 -9.46 -11.63 0.88
C ALA A 19 -9.17 -11.81 2.36
N LEU A 20 -9.69 -10.88 3.15
CA LEU A 20 -9.68 -10.93 4.60
C LEU A 20 -11.07 -10.62 5.13
N HIS A 21 -11.47 -11.23 6.20
CA HIS A 21 -12.63 -10.75 6.94
C HIS A 21 -12.23 -9.48 7.69
N HIS A 22 -12.73 -8.33 7.20
CA HIS A 22 -12.50 -7.02 7.81
C HIS A 22 -13.84 -6.30 7.94
N PRO A 23 -14.26 -5.87 9.14
CA PRO A 23 -15.62 -5.35 9.37
C PRO A 23 -15.94 -4.11 8.54
N GLN A 24 -14.95 -3.36 8.10
CA GLN A 24 -15.12 -2.08 7.38
C GLN A 24 -14.73 -2.14 5.90
N ARG A 25 -14.28 -3.30 5.36
CA ARG A 25 -13.84 -3.43 3.98
C ARG A 25 -14.64 -4.46 3.23
N LYS A 26 -15.20 -4.06 2.09
CA LYS A 26 -15.81 -4.97 1.12
C LYS A 26 -14.76 -5.37 0.10
N PHE A 27 -14.60 -6.66 -0.10
CA PHE A 27 -13.69 -7.23 -1.09
C PHE A 27 -14.48 -7.80 -2.27
N PRO A 28 -13.93 -7.80 -3.50
CA PRO A 28 -14.56 -8.48 -4.63
C PRO A 28 -14.75 -9.97 -4.36
N ASN A 29 -15.78 -10.57 -4.93
CA ASN A 29 -16.08 -12.00 -4.85
C ASN A 29 -15.55 -12.82 -6.05
N HIS A 30 -14.72 -12.20 -6.90
CA HIS A 30 -14.14 -12.83 -8.09
C HIS A 30 -12.65 -12.49 -8.22
N CYS A 31 -11.90 -13.37 -8.91
CA CYS A 31 -10.50 -13.13 -9.24
C CYS A 31 -10.36 -11.90 -10.13
N LYS A 32 -9.38 -11.07 -9.84
CA LYS A 32 -9.18 -9.79 -10.53
C LYS A 32 -7.70 -9.47 -10.65
N LYS A 33 -7.27 -9.11 -11.86
CA LYS A 33 -5.94 -8.54 -12.07
C LYS A 33 -5.87 -7.16 -11.40
N LEU A 34 -4.82 -6.94 -10.61
CA LEU A 34 -4.57 -5.67 -9.94
C LEU A 34 -3.52 -4.86 -10.69
N GLY A 35 -3.80 -3.56 -10.82
CA GLY A 35 -2.82 -2.57 -11.24
C GLY A 35 -2.32 -1.76 -10.03
N TYR A 36 -1.69 -0.62 -10.28
CA TYR A 36 -1.11 0.25 -9.26
C TYR A 36 -2.11 0.70 -8.18
N ILE A 37 -3.35 1.02 -8.56
CA ILE A 37 -4.40 1.40 -7.59
C ILE A 37 -4.77 0.22 -6.67
N GLY A 38 -4.77 -1.01 -7.20
CA GLY A 38 -4.99 -2.23 -6.40
C GLY A 38 -3.85 -2.47 -5.42
N ALA A 39 -2.61 -2.31 -5.87
CA ALA A 39 -1.42 -2.43 -5.04
C ALA A 39 -1.45 -1.46 -3.84
N LEU A 40 -1.92 -0.22 -4.03
CA LEU A 40 -2.06 0.77 -2.94
C LEU A 40 -3.10 0.40 -1.86
N LYS A 41 -3.97 -0.55 -2.13
CA LYS A 41 -5.03 -0.99 -1.21
C LYS A 41 -4.72 -2.28 -0.48
N SER A 42 -3.62 -2.95 -0.83
CA SER A 42 -3.19 -4.21 -0.23
C SER A 42 -2.47 -3.98 1.09
N CYS A 43 -2.58 -4.95 1.99
CA CYS A 43 -1.90 -4.96 3.28
C CYS A 43 -0.94 -6.16 3.35
N SER A 44 0.09 -6.10 4.19
CA SER A 44 1.16 -7.10 4.29
C SER A 44 0.65 -8.54 4.46
N PHE A 45 -0.35 -8.76 5.31
CA PHE A 45 -0.93 -10.08 5.59
C PHE A 45 -1.85 -10.61 4.48
N GLN A 46 -2.02 -9.89 3.37
CA GLN A 46 -2.80 -10.31 2.20
C GLN A 46 -1.93 -10.76 1.04
N ILE A 47 -0.61 -10.72 1.17
CA ILE A 47 0.31 -10.85 0.06
C ILE A 47 0.98 -12.23 0.11
N ALA A 48 0.88 -12.98 -0.99
CA ALA A 48 1.71 -14.13 -1.26
C ALA A 48 2.41 -13.94 -2.61
N PHE A 49 3.65 -14.41 -2.73
CA PHE A 49 4.43 -14.27 -3.95
C PHE A 49 5.35 -15.47 -4.19
N ARG A 50 5.71 -15.70 -5.43
CA ARG A 50 6.71 -16.70 -5.81
C ARG A 50 8.09 -16.12 -5.57
N ARG A 51 8.78 -16.64 -4.56
CA ARG A 51 10.10 -16.16 -4.13
C ARG A 51 11.10 -16.08 -5.28
N GLU A 52 11.16 -17.13 -6.11
CA GLU A 52 12.10 -17.19 -7.24
C GLU A 52 11.91 -16.01 -8.20
N LYS A 53 10.65 -15.70 -8.55
CA LYS A 53 10.33 -14.62 -9.49
C LYS A 53 10.69 -13.23 -8.96
N VAL A 54 10.49 -13.03 -7.69
CA VAL A 54 10.88 -11.79 -7.01
C VAL A 54 12.40 -11.65 -6.97
N LEU A 55 13.12 -12.74 -6.67
CA LEU A 55 14.58 -12.76 -6.66
C LEU A 55 15.18 -12.59 -8.06
N GLU A 56 14.64 -13.25 -9.10
CA GLU A 56 15.05 -13.08 -10.49
C GLU A 56 14.99 -11.60 -10.95
N LYS A 57 14.01 -10.85 -10.45
CA LYS A 57 13.84 -9.43 -10.74
C LYS A 57 14.57 -8.52 -9.75
N ASN A 58 15.32 -9.08 -8.80
CA ASN A 58 16.02 -8.36 -7.73
C ASN A 58 15.11 -7.38 -6.95
N ILE A 59 13.83 -7.76 -6.76
CA ILE A 59 12.87 -6.97 -6.01
C ILE A 59 13.04 -7.26 -4.53
N ARG A 60 13.06 -6.20 -3.70
CA ARG A 60 13.21 -6.29 -2.25
C ARG A 60 12.29 -5.29 -1.56
N PHE A 61 11.97 -5.59 -0.31
CA PHE A 61 11.31 -4.60 0.56
C PHE A 61 12.25 -3.43 0.83
N ASP A 62 11.71 -2.24 0.86
CA ASP A 62 12.45 -1.04 1.20
C ASP A 62 12.65 -0.97 2.73
N VAL A 63 13.85 -1.24 3.18
CA VAL A 63 14.20 -1.30 4.61
C VAL A 63 14.07 0.03 5.35
N LYS A 64 13.93 1.14 4.62
CA LYS A 64 13.67 2.46 5.20
C LYS A 64 12.20 2.73 5.47
N MET A 65 11.29 1.83 5.05
CA MET A 65 9.85 1.91 5.24
C MET A 65 9.38 0.83 6.21
N GLY A 66 8.21 1.04 6.80
CA GLY A 66 7.55 0.04 7.62
C GLY A 66 7.71 0.23 9.11
N SER A 67 7.22 -0.76 9.83
CA SER A 67 7.19 -0.77 11.29
C SER A 67 8.57 -0.59 11.90
N GLY A 68 8.66 0.25 12.92
CA GLY A 68 9.91 0.47 13.67
C GLY A 68 10.87 1.47 13.02
N THR A 69 10.66 1.88 11.76
CA THR A 69 11.55 2.85 11.08
C THR A 69 11.26 4.31 11.45
N GLY A 70 10.09 4.61 12.00
CA GLY A 70 9.61 5.98 12.21
C GLY A 70 9.15 6.72 10.94
N ASN A 71 9.40 6.14 9.75
CA ASN A 71 9.16 6.79 8.47
C ASN A 71 7.76 6.56 7.89
N GLY A 72 6.96 5.74 8.54
CA GLY A 72 5.62 5.34 8.09
C GLY A 72 5.63 4.01 7.35
N GLY A 73 4.42 3.45 7.18
CA GLY A 73 4.19 2.20 6.45
C GLY A 73 4.18 2.38 4.94
N GLY A 74 3.82 1.32 4.21
CA GLY A 74 3.69 1.31 2.75
C GLY A 74 4.80 0.55 2.06
N GLU A 75 5.62 -0.17 2.82
CA GLU A 75 6.67 -1.08 2.32
C GLU A 75 6.06 -2.15 1.42
N GLU A 76 4.92 -2.72 1.80
CA GLU A 76 4.17 -3.67 1.00
C GLU A 76 3.64 -3.06 -0.30
N ASN A 77 3.13 -1.83 -0.23
CA ASN A 77 2.65 -1.13 -1.42
C ASN A 77 3.79 -0.84 -2.39
N LYS A 78 4.95 -0.43 -1.85
CA LYS A 78 6.16 -0.23 -2.67
C LYS A 78 6.62 -1.54 -3.30
N PHE A 79 6.71 -2.61 -2.54
CA PHE A 79 7.07 -3.93 -3.04
C PHE A 79 6.16 -4.38 -4.19
N LEU A 80 4.82 -4.26 -4.03
CA LEU A 80 3.86 -4.61 -5.08
C LEU A 80 3.97 -3.70 -6.31
N MET A 81 4.26 -2.41 -6.11
CA MET A 81 4.50 -1.49 -7.22
C MET A 81 5.77 -1.83 -7.98
N ASP A 82 6.83 -2.22 -7.29
CA ASP A 82 8.09 -2.63 -7.90
C ASP A 82 7.91 -3.96 -8.66
N CYS A 83 7.09 -4.89 -8.15
CA CYS A 83 6.67 -6.07 -8.89
C CYS A 83 5.98 -5.70 -10.22
N LEU A 84 4.99 -4.81 -10.18
CA LEU A 84 4.29 -4.35 -11.38
C LEU A 84 5.21 -3.64 -12.37
N ARG A 85 6.13 -2.78 -11.90
CA ARG A 85 7.13 -2.09 -12.74
C ARG A 85 8.10 -3.05 -13.42
N SER A 86 8.40 -4.15 -12.75
CA SER A 86 9.28 -5.21 -13.30
C SER A 86 8.54 -6.19 -14.20
N GLY A 87 7.27 -5.93 -14.54
CA GLY A 87 6.46 -6.73 -15.46
C GLY A 87 5.78 -7.94 -14.80
N LEU A 88 5.90 -8.11 -13.48
CA LEU A 88 5.16 -9.14 -12.76
C LEU A 88 3.66 -8.83 -12.74
N LYS A 89 2.84 -9.88 -12.69
CA LYS A 89 1.37 -9.75 -12.70
C LYS A 89 0.81 -9.96 -11.32
N LEU A 90 0.12 -8.96 -10.80
CA LEU A 90 -0.56 -9.01 -9.51
C LEU A 90 -2.02 -9.40 -9.68
N TRP A 91 -2.48 -10.36 -8.88
CA TRP A 91 -3.86 -10.84 -8.88
C TRP A 91 -4.47 -10.75 -7.49
N TYR A 92 -5.73 -10.38 -7.44
CA TYR A 92 -6.57 -10.56 -6.27
C TYR A 92 -7.32 -11.90 -6.41
N VAL A 93 -7.28 -12.71 -5.36
CA VAL A 93 -8.00 -13.99 -5.27
C VAL A 93 -8.94 -13.92 -4.07
N PRO A 94 -10.26 -14.17 -4.24
CA PRO A 94 -11.26 -14.02 -3.18
C PRO A 94 -11.27 -15.23 -2.23
N VAL A 95 -10.13 -15.62 -1.72
CA VAL A 95 -9.98 -16.68 -0.71
C VAL A 95 -9.78 -16.02 0.65
N LEU A 96 -10.64 -16.37 1.60
CA LEU A 96 -10.49 -15.91 2.98
C LEU A 96 -9.37 -16.68 3.66
N ILE A 97 -8.27 -15.99 3.96
CA ILE A 97 -7.10 -16.60 4.60
C ILE A 97 -6.99 -16.28 6.10
N ALA A 98 -7.61 -15.20 6.55
CA ALA A 98 -7.56 -14.80 7.95
C ALA A 98 -8.67 -13.82 8.32
N THR A 99 -8.98 -13.77 9.61
CA THR A 99 -9.80 -12.72 10.23
C THR A 99 -8.90 -11.83 11.07
N VAL A 100 -8.97 -10.52 10.85
CA VAL A 100 -8.12 -9.55 11.55
C VAL A 100 -8.96 -8.71 12.52
N GLY A 101 -8.65 -8.82 13.80
CA GLY A 101 -9.18 -7.92 14.82
C GLY A 101 -8.38 -6.61 14.87
N GLN A 102 -9.08 -5.48 14.89
CA GLN A 102 -8.46 -4.14 14.92
C GLN A 102 -8.67 -3.40 16.25
N SER A 103 -9.04 -4.09 17.31
CA SER A 103 -9.39 -3.47 18.60
C SER A 103 -8.27 -2.63 19.23
N ASN A 104 -7.00 -2.83 18.85
CA ASN A 104 -5.83 -2.16 19.44
C ASN A 104 -4.81 -1.67 18.40
N SER A 105 -5.25 -1.19 17.24
CA SER A 105 -4.33 -0.66 16.23
C SER A 105 -3.69 0.65 16.70
N GLN A 106 -2.42 0.61 17.07
CA GLN A 106 -1.63 1.80 17.48
C GLN A 106 -0.96 2.52 16.28
N TRP A 107 -1.29 2.14 15.07
CA TRP A 107 -0.64 2.66 13.85
C TRP A 107 -1.01 4.09 13.50
N PHE A 108 -2.21 4.50 13.87
CA PHE A 108 -2.70 5.83 13.58
C PHE A 108 -2.74 6.67 14.86
N LYS A 109 -1.84 7.64 14.95
CA LYS A 109 -1.72 8.57 16.09
C LYS A 109 -2.39 9.92 15.82
N GLY A 110 -3.35 9.99 14.91
CA GLY A 110 -4.00 11.23 14.51
C GLY A 110 -3.35 11.89 13.28
N HIS A 111 -3.99 12.96 12.82
CA HIS A 111 -3.54 13.74 11.66
C HIS A 111 -2.53 14.81 12.08
N THR A 112 -1.37 14.40 12.57
CA THR A 112 -0.29 15.26 13.02
C THR A 112 0.57 15.75 11.83
N ASP A 113 1.41 16.75 12.04
CA ASP A 113 2.39 17.22 11.05
C ASP A 113 3.28 16.08 10.58
N GLN A 114 3.74 15.25 11.52
CA GLN A 114 4.56 14.09 11.22
C GLN A 114 3.81 13.05 10.36
N PHE A 115 2.51 12.87 10.58
CA PHE A 115 1.67 12.02 9.73
C PHE A 115 1.68 12.52 8.28
N PHE A 116 1.51 13.82 8.05
CA PHE A 116 1.51 14.40 6.70
C PHE A 116 2.90 14.36 6.08
N ARG A 117 3.97 14.65 6.82
CA ARG A 117 5.36 14.51 6.36
C ARG A 117 5.69 13.08 5.94
N ASN A 118 5.37 12.10 6.79
CA ASN A 118 5.57 10.68 6.49
C ASN A 118 4.82 10.28 5.23
N ARG A 119 3.59 10.76 5.07
CA ARG A 119 2.77 10.49 3.89
C ARG A 119 3.39 11.06 2.62
N GLY A 120 3.90 12.28 2.66
CA GLY A 120 4.62 12.89 1.55
C GLY A 120 5.86 12.09 1.16
N TRP A 121 6.67 11.71 2.14
CA TRP A 121 7.89 10.93 1.94
C TRP A 121 7.60 9.54 1.34
N VAL A 122 6.60 8.83 1.88
CA VAL A 122 6.15 7.53 1.37
C VAL A 122 5.65 7.64 -0.07
N ASN A 123 4.79 8.63 -0.35
CA ASN A 123 4.24 8.82 -1.69
C ASN A 123 5.32 9.18 -2.72
N ARG A 124 6.36 9.92 -2.33
CA ARG A 124 7.53 10.19 -3.17
C ARG A 124 8.22 8.89 -3.61
N ARG A 125 8.36 7.92 -2.71
CA ARG A 125 8.97 6.63 -3.00
C ARG A 125 8.06 5.72 -3.84
N LEU A 126 6.75 5.83 -3.66
CA LEU A 126 5.77 5.04 -4.40
C LEU A 126 5.52 5.59 -5.81
N LEU A 127 5.33 6.89 -5.95
CA LEU A 127 4.74 7.53 -7.13
C LEU A 127 5.70 8.47 -7.87
N GLY A 128 6.91 8.68 -7.33
CA GLY A 128 7.81 9.72 -7.81
C GLY A 128 7.34 11.13 -7.37
N LEU A 129 8.06 12.18 -7.80
CA LEU A 129 7.80 13.55 -7.33
C LEU A 129 6.42 14.07 -7.77
N ILE A 130 6.17 14.03 -9.06
CA ILE A 130 4.93 14.54 -9.65
C ILE A 130 3.72 13.78 -9.10
N GLY A 131 3.80 12.45 -9.07
CA GLY A 131 2.73 11.60 -8.52
C GLY A 131 2.48 11.85 -7.03
N ALA A 132 3.53 12.09 -6.25
CA ALA A 132 3.39 12.43 -4.83
C ALA A 132 2.68 13.78 -4.62
N TRP A 133 2.98 14.79 -5.42
CA TRP A 133 2.32 16.10 -5.34
C TRP A 133 0.85 16.03 -5.77
N ALA A 134 0.58 15.34 -6.88
CA ALA A 134 -0.80 15.10 -7.32
C ALA A 134 -1.61 14.37 -6.24
N TYR A 135 -1.01 13.36 -5.61
CA TYR A 135 -1.64 12.64 -4.52
C TYR A 135 -1.79 13.48 -3.24
N ALA A 136 -0.81 14.33 -2.91
CA ALA A 136 -0.89 15.25 -1.77
C ALA A 136 -2.06 16.21 -1.94
N PHE A 137 -2.23 16.79 -3.14
CA PHE A 137 -3.37 17.65 -3.47
C PHE A 137 -4.69 16.88 -3.38
N TYR A 138 -4.79 15.73 -4.06
CA TYR A 138 -5.97 14.86 -3.98
C TYR A 138 -6.35 14.53 -2.54
N TYR A 139 -5.37 14.09 -1.74
CA TYR A 139 -5.62 13.73 -0.35
C TYR A 139 -6.09 14.92 0.48
N SER A 140 -5.46 16.07 0.32
CA SER A 140 -5.79 17.29 1.05
C SER A 140 -7.21 17.78 0.74
N VAL A 141 -7.67 17.61 -0.51
CA VAL A 141 -9.05 17.96 -0.90
C VAL A 141 -10.04 16.89 -0.43
N VAL A 142 -9.87 15.65 -0.88
CA VAL A 142 -10.88 14.59 -0.73
C VAL A 142 -10.98 14.08 0.70
N LYS A 143 -9.86 14.09 1.44
CA LYS A 143 -9.82 13.61 2.83
C LYS A 143 -9.94 14.72 3.87
N HIS A 144 -10.05 15.98 3.45
CA HIS A 144 -10.24 17.10 4.37
C HIS A 144 -11.34 16.89 5.42
N PRO A 145 -12.52 16.34 5.09
CA PRO A 145 -13.55 16.10 6.09
C PRO A 145 -13.13 15.21 7.26
N HIS A 146 -12.13 14.33 7.07
CA HIS A 146 -11.65 13.41 8.10
C HIS A 146 -10.67 14.06 9.10
N TYR A 147 -10.01 15.15 8.70
CA TYR A 147 -9.00 15.80 9.53
C TYR A 147 -9.21 17.31 9.74
N LYS A 148 -10.30 17.89 9.24
CA LYS A 148 -10.60 19.32 9.35
C LYS A 148 -10.70 19.86 10.77
N LYS A 149 -10.90 18.95 11.74
CA LYS A 149 -10.91 19.31 13.18
C LYS A 149 -9.49 19.49 13.73
N ASP A 150 -8.52 18.80 13.15
CA ASP A 150 -7.14 18.76 13.62
C ASP A 150 -6.24 19.71 12.80
N ASN A 151 -6.49 19.80 11.48
CA ASN A 151 -5.63 20.53 10.56
C ASN A 151 -6.39 21.18 9.40
N SER A 152 -5.89 22.33 8.93
CA SER A 152 -6.39 22.97 7.72
C SER A 152 -5.92 22.28 6.44
N PHE A 153 -6.60 22.52 5.34
CA PHE A 153 -6.21 22.04 4.02
C PHE A 153 -4.78 22.46 3.62
N LEU A 154 -4.48 23.76 3.77
CA LEU A 154 -3.16 24.29 3.38
C LEU A 154 -2.04 23.69 4.23
N HIS A 155 -2.28 23.50 5.51
CA HIS A 155 -1.34 22.89 6.44
C HIS A 155 -1.03 21.43 6.05
N ALA A 156 -2.08 20.63 5.81
CA ALA A 156 -1.93 19.24 5.38
C ALA A 156 -1.19 19.12 4.02
N LEU A 157 -1.50 20.01 3.07
CA LEU A 157 -0.84 20.06 1.77
C LEU A 157 0.64 20.44 1.91
N TYR A 158 0.94 21.48 2.68
CA TYR A 158 2.30 21.95 2.92
C TYR A 158 3.20 20.85 3.50
N TYR A 159 2.76 20.18 4.56
CA TYR A 159 3.57 19.13 5.18
C TYR A 159 3.73 17.88 4.31
N GLN A 160 2.73 17.54 3.50
CA GLN A 160 2.90 16.46 2.52
C GLN A 160 3.93 16.83 1.46
N ILE A 161 3.90 18.04 0.92
CA ILE A 161 4.89 18.50 -0.04
C ILE A 161 6.29 18.56 0.61
N ALA A 162 6.41 19.15 1.80
CA ALA A 162 7.67 19.20 2.53
C ALA A 162 8.26 17.80 2.75
N GLY A 163 7.43 16.83 3.13
CA GLY A 163 7.85 15.44 3.29
C GLY A 163 8.42 14.80 2.03
N THR A 164 8.03 15.25 0.84
CA THR A 164 8.60 14.71 -0.42
C THR A 164 10.08 15.04 -0.62
N PHE A 165 10.61 16.05 0.06
CA PHE A 165 12.01 16.45 -0.03
C PHE A 165 12.89 15.93 1.10
N GLU A 166 12.30 15.28 2.10
CA GLU A 166 13.05 14.76 3.23
C GLU A 166 13.95 13.58 2.83
N LYS A 167 15.21 13.65 3.24
CA LYS A 167 16.18 12.55 3.14
C LYS A 167 16.17 11.77 4.47
N ARG A 168 15.83 10.51 4.41
CA ARG A 168 15.77 9.63 5.59
C ARG A 168 16.52 8.34 5.34
#